data_fd994b5939c6d71ae863478531c437d4
#
_entry.id   fd994b5939c6d71ae863478531c437d4
#
_cell.length_a   1.000
_cell.length_b   1.000
_cell.length_c   1.000
_cell.angle_alpha   90.00
_cell.angle_beta   90.00
_cell.angle_gamma   90.00
#
_symmetry.space_group_name_H-M   'P 1'
#
loop_
_entity.id
_entity.type
_entity.pdbx_description
1 polymer ?
#
loop_
_entity_poly.entity_id
_entity_poly.type
_entity_poly.pdbx_seq_one_letter_code
_entity_poly.pdbx_strand_id
1 'polypeptide(L)'
;YLSYLEENSEDCINVQIVSADISLEPLLFKPVFVNDQCVLRTDENYNAHQGGGKMLSLDKNHILLSVGDFRQYELSQNMDSIFGKILRIDIRDGEYEIISVGNRNPQGLSRLKNNDKYILETEHGPKGGDEINIISLEKVNNYGWPISSYGNHYDGKVKESAPLHKSHNDYGYE
;
A
#
# COMPACT_ATOMS: atom_id res chain seq x y z
N TYR A 1 -9.81 -14.72 3.37
CA TYR A 1 -9.57 -13.57 2.50
C TYR A 1 -8.26 -13.75 1.75
N LEU A 2 -8.23 -13.35 0.48
CA LEU A 2 -7.07 -13.36 -0.40
C LEU A 2 -7.00 -12.03 -1.13
N SER A 3 -5.87 -11.32 -1.02
CA SER A 3 -5.54 -10.19 -1.88
C SER A 3 -4.77 -10.67 -3.09
N TYR A 4 -5.04 -10.12 -4.26
CA TYR A 4 -4.37 -10.51 -5.50
C TYR A 4 -4.31 -9.33 -6.49
N LEU A 5 -3.44 -9.46 -7.47
CA LEU A 5 -3.36 -8.52 -8.58
C LEU A 5 -4.23 -9.06 -9.72
N GLU A 6 -5.15 -8.26 -10.20
CA GLU A 6 -5.94 -8.53 -11.38
C GLU A 6 -5.41 -7.74 -12.56
N GLU A 7 -5.26 -8.41 -13.68
CA GLU A 7 -4.90 -7.80 -14.95
C GLU A 7 -6.12 -7.80 -15.87
N ASN A 8 -6.53 -6.65 -16.33
CA ASN A 8 -7.60 -6.52 -17.30
C ASN A 8 -7.06 -6.56 -18.75
N SER A 9 -7.98 -6.51 -19.74
CA SER A 9 -7.65 -6.58 -21.17
C SER A 9 -6.84 -5.39 -21.72
N GLU A 10 -6.59 -4.36 -20.91
CA GLU A 10 -5.87 -3.14 -21.28
C GLU A 10 -4.48 -3.06 -20.62
N ASP A 11 -3.92 -4.21 -20.19
CA ASP A 11 -2.67 -4.28 -19.41
C ASP A 11 -2.72 -3.47 -18.10
N CYS A 12 -3.91 -3.27 -17.56
CA CYS A 12 -4.17 -2.48 -16.37
C CYS A 12 -4.19 -3.40 -15.14
N ILE A 13 -3.26 -3.20 -14.23
CA ILE A 13 -3.10 -4.00 -13.01
C ILE A 13 -3.73 -3.26 -11.83
N ASN A 14 -4.65 -3.92 -11.14
CA ASN A 14 -5.24 -3.42 -9.90
C ASN A 14 -5.12 -4.42 -8.76
N VAL A 15 -5.39 -3.97 -7.53
CA VAL A 15 -5.37 -4.80 -6.33
C VAL A 15 -6.80 -5.07 -5.90
N GLN A 16 -7.14 -6.34 -5.69
CA GLN A 16 -8.46 -6.76 -5.28
C GLN A 16 -8.41 -7.71 -4.07
N ILE A 17 -9.55 -7.89 -3.42
CA ILE A 17 -9.73 -8.86 -2.35
C ILE A 17 -10.96 -9.71 -2.63
N VAL A 18 -10.79 -11.02 -2.44
CA VAL A 18 -11.87 -11.99 -2.44
C VAL A 18 -11.93 -12.74 -1.12
N SER A 19 -13.08 -13.31 -0.81
CA SER A 19 -13.26 -14.22 0.34
C SER A 19 -13.87 -15.54 -0.10
N ALA A 20 -13.59 -16.62 0.64
CA ALA A 20 -14.25 -17.89 0.50
C ALA A 20 -14.50 -18.51 1.89
N ASP A 21 -15.55 -19.32 2.01
CA ASP A 21 -15.78 -20.15 3.17
C ASP A 21 -14.94 -21.43 3.02
N ILE A 22 -13.97 -21.61 3.92
CA ILE A 22 -13.04 -22.75 3.90
C ILE A 22 -13.72 -24.10 4.25
N SER A 23 -14.96 -24.09 4.73
CA SER A 23 -15.74 -25.31 4.99
C SER A 23 -16.40 -25.89 3.73
N LEU A 24 -16.36 -25.16 2.60
CA LEU A 24 -16.98 -25.57 1.33
C LEU A 24 -15.95 -26.17 0.37
N GLU A 25 -16.36 -27.20 -0.35
CA GLU A 25 -15.61 -27.80 -1.45
C GLU A 25 -16.51 -27.92 -2.69
N PRO A 26 -16.13 -27.34 -3.85
CA PRO A 26 -14.96 -26.49 -4.06
C PRO A 26 -15.06 -25.12 -3.37
N LEU A 27 -13.93 -24.47 -3.14
CA LEU A 27 -13.90 -23.10 -2.63
C LEU A 27 -14.53 -22.16 -3.66
N LEU A 28 -15.54 -21.41 -3.22
CA LEU A 28 -16.22 -20.41 -4.05
C LEU A 28 -15.82 -19.01 -3.56
N PHE A 29 -14.99 -18.34 -4.35
CA PHE A 29 -14.56 -16.99 -4.04
C PHE A 29 -15.62 -15.94 -4.40
N LYS A 30 -15.81 -14.98 -3.52
CA LYS A 30 -16.69 -13.83 -3.71
C LYS A 30 -15.88 -12.53 -3.58
N PRO A 31 -16.13 -11.53 -4.42
CA PRO A 31 -15.50 -10.22 -4.28
C PRO A 31 -15.81 -9.60 -2.91
N VAL A 32 -14.80 -8.94 -2.34
CA VAL A 32 -14.90 -8.17 -1.08
C VAL A 32 -14.49 -6.72 -1.33
N PHE A 33 -13.38 -6.51 -2.04
CA PHE A 33 -12.92 -5.20 -2.44
C PHE A 33 -12.58 -5.27 -3.92
N VAL A 34 -13.28 -4.47 -4.70
CA VAL A 34 -13.07 -4.30 -6.14
C VAL A 34 -12.97 -2.81 -6.40
N ASN A 35 -11.91 -2.40 -7.05
CA ASN A 35 -11.72 -1.02 -7.47
C ASN A 35 -11.25 -0.99 -8.93
N ASP A 36 -11.49 0.13 -9.58
CA ASP A 36 -11.19 0.37 -10.99
C ASP A 36 -9.86 1.12 -11.21
N GLN A 37 -9.21 1.55 -10.12
CA GLN A 37 -7.90 2.18 -10.22
C GLN A 37 -6.84 1.15 -10.56
N CYS A 38 -5.98 1.49 -11.50
CA CYS A 38 -4.94 0.58 -11.93
C CYS A 38 -3.65 1.29 -12.33
N VAL A 39 -2.59 0.52 -12.45
CA VAL A 39 -1.32 0.90 -13.06
C VAL A 39 -1.10 0.10 -14.33
N LEU A 40 -0.54 0.72 -15.37
CA LEU A 40 -0.29 0.04 -16.63
C LEU A 40 0.96 -0.85 -16.52
N ARG A 41 0.80 -2.14 -16.83
CA ARG A 41 1.92 -3.09 -16.88
C ARG A 41 2.95 -2.73 -17.96
N THR A 42 2.49 -2.03 -19.00
CA THR A 42 3.34 -1.55 -20.11
C THR A 42 4.10 -0.28 -19.79
N ASP A 43 3.84 0.37 -18.64
CA ASP A 43 4.66 1.48 -18.19
C ASP A 43 6.11 1.04 -17.94
N GLU A 44 7.08 1.81 -18.43
CA GLU A 44 8.51 1.48 -18.33
C GLU A 44 9.02 1.37 -16.88
N ASN A 45 8.32 2.00 -15.93
CA ASN A 45 8.67 1.98 -14.51
C ASN A 45 7.96 0.86 -13.76
N TYR A 46 6.89 0.27 -14.32
CA TYR A 46 6.07 -0.72 -13.62
C TYR A 46 6.89 -1.83 -12.96
N ASN A 47 6.56 -2.15 -11.72
CA ASN A 47 7.18 -3.24 -10.98
C ASN A 47 6.19 -3.92 -10.03
N ALA A 48 5.74 -5.13 -10.39
CA ALA A 48 4.82 -5.93 -9.58
C ALA A 48 5.36 -6.30 -8.19
N HIS A 49 6.69 -6.35 -8.00
CA HIS A 49 7.30 -6.63 -6.68
C HIS A 49 7.08 -5.50 -5.66
N GLN A 50 6.59 -4.34 -6.10
CA GLN A 50 6.24 -3.22 -5.24
C GLN A 50 4.71 -3.09 -5.09
N GLY A 51 4.01 -4.20 -5.02
CA GLY A 51 2.54 -4.22 -4.94
C GLY A 51 1.96 -4.17 -3.51
N GLY A 52 2.77 -4.38 -2.48
CA GLY A 52 2.26 -4.52 -1.11
C GLY A 52 1.47 -5.81 -0.92
N GLY A 53 0.18 -5.72 -0.64
CA GLY A 53 -0.77 -6.85 -0.58
C GLY A 53 -0.95 -7.48 0.80
N LYS A 54 -0.31 -6.94 1.84
CA LYS A 54 -0.52 -7.44 3.21
C LYS A 54 -1.88 -7.04 3.74
N MET A 55 -2.58 -8.01 4.31
CA MET A 55 -3.84 -7.76 5.02
C MET A 55 -3.67 -7.96 6.53
N LEU A 56 -4.43 -7.18 7.31
CA LEU A 56 -4.55 -7.30 8.76
C LEU A 56 -6.02 -7.12 9.17
N SER A 57 -6.60 -8.10 9.84
CA SER A 57 -7.96 -7.95 10.41
C SER A 57 -7.94 -6.90 11.51
N LEU A 58 -8.77 -5.86 11.38
CA LEU A 58 -8.89 -4.80 12.37
C LEU A 58 -10.01 -5.08 13.37
N ASP A 59 -11.16 -5.50 12.88
CA ASP A 59 -12.29 -5.94 13.68
C ASP A 59 -13.17 -6.91 12.85
N LYS A 60 -14.41 -7.14 13.29
CA LYS A 60 -15.34 -8.06 12.60
C LYS A 60 -15.81 -7.57 11.23
N ASN A 61 -15.70 -6.26 10.96
CA ASN A 61 -16.19 -5.63 9.75
C ASN A 61 -15.07 -5.02 8.90
N HIS A 62 -13.88 -4.79 9.45
CA HIS A 62 -12.83 -4.06 8.77
C HIS A 62 -11.53 -4.85 8.68
N ILE A 63 -10.91 -4.75 7.53
CA ILE A 63 -9.55 -5.19 7.28
C ILE A 63 -8.69 -4.02 6.80
N LEU A 64 -7.40 -4.08 7.12
CA LEU A 64 -6.42 -3.21 6.51
C LEU A 64 -5.80 -3.93 5.32
N LEU A 65 -5.56 -3.18 4.25
CA LEU A 65 -4.82 -3.62 3.08
C LEU A 65 -3.67 -2.65 2.82
N SER A 66 -2.46 -3.16 2.71
CA SER A 66 -1.34 -2.37 2.20
C SER A 66 -1.29 -2.43 0.68
N VAL A 67 -1.12 -1.29 0.03
CA VAL A 67 -0.97 -1.19 -1.42
C VAL A 67 0.34 -0.46 -1.71
N GLY A 68 1.20 -1.08 -2.49
CA GLY A 68 2.46 -0.48 -2.91
C GLY A 68 2.30 0.52 -4.05
N ASP A 69 3.40 1.19 -4.40
CA ASP A 69 3.40 2.22 -5.43
C ASP A 69 3.59 1.68 -6.86
N PHE A 70 3.95 0.41 -7.01
CA PHE A 70 4.28 -0.24 -8.30
C PHE A 70 5.34 0.51 -9.11
N ARG A 71 6.14 1.38 -8.46
CA ARG A 71 7.07 2.38 -9.02
C ARG A 71 6.40 3.53 -9.78
N GLN A 72 5.11 3.76 -9.52
CA GLN A 72 4.38 4.95 -9.94
C GLN A 72 4.44 5.97 -8.80
N TYR A 73 5.60 6.54 -8.60
CA TYR A 73 6.00 7.28 -7.39
C TYR A 73 5.03 8.39 -6.99
N GLU A 74 4.51 9.14 -7.98
CA GLU A 74 3.60 10.27 -7.76
C GLU A 74 2.28 9.83 -7.11
N LEU A 75 1.84 8.59 -7.39
CA LEU A 75 0.58 8.06 -6.84
C LEU A 75 0.63 7.94 -5.32
N SER A 76 1.82 7.75 -4.73
CA SER A 76 1.98 7.64 -3.28
C SER A 76 1.56 8.91 -2.52
N GLN A 77 1.68 10.09 -3.15
CA GLN A 77 1.27 11.36 -2.58
C GLN A 77 -0.12 11.82 -3.03
N ASN A 78 -0.70 11.19 -4.06
CA ASN A 78 -2.02 11.54 -4.55
C ASN A 78 -3.11 10.94 -3.65
N MET A 79 -3.94 11.79 -3.01
CA MET A 79 -5.03 11.36 -2.12
C MET A 79 -6.20 10.69 -2.87
N ASP A 80 -6.31 10.87 -4.18
CA ASP A 80 -7.32 10.21 -5.00
C ASP A 80 -6.88 8.81 -5.48
N SER A 81 -5.65 8.39 -5.13
CA SER A 81 -5.06 7.12 -5.52
C SER A 81 -4.96 6.15 -4.34
N ILE A 82 -5.23 4.86 -4.61
CA ILE A 82 -5.01 3.78 -3.62
C ILE A 82 -3.54 3.33 -3.56
N PHE A 83 -2.70 3.70 -4.53
CA PHE A 83 -1.33 3.24 -4.63
C PHE A 83 -0.40 4.00 -3.66
N GLY A 84 0.52 3.27 -3.01
CA GLY A 84 1.38 3.80 -1.97
C GLY A 84 0.63 4.19 -0.69
N LYS A 85 -0.33 3.34 -0.26
CA LYS A 85 -1.27 3.60 0.84
C LYS A 85 -1.46 2.39 1.75
N ILE A 86 -1.95 2.66 2.94
CA ILE A 86 -2.68 1.67 3.75
C ILE A 86 -4.16 2.05 3.71
N LEU A 87 -5.00 1.11 3.34
CA LEU A 87 -6.45 1.26 3.25
C LEU A 87 -7.13 0.56 4.42
N ARG A 88 -8.19 1.16 4.95
CA ARG A 88 -9.18 0.47 5.80
C ARG A 88 -10.38 0.15 4.93
N ILE A 89 -10.74 -1.12 4.84
CA ILE A 89 -11.79 -1.62 3.96
C ILE A 89 -12.91 -2.21 4.81
N ASP A 90 -14.15 -1.78 4.60
CA ASP A 90 -15.33 -2.43 5.14
C ASP A 90 -15.66 -3.67 4.30
N ILE A 91 -15.60 -4.86 4.92
CA ILE A 91 -15.81 -6.12 4.21
C ILE A 91 -17.26 -6.43 3.85
N ARG A 92 -18.21 -5.59 4.27
CA ARG A 92 -19.65 -5.76 4.00
C ARG A 92 -20.06 -5.20 2.64
N ASP A 93 -19.42 -4.11 2.21
CA ASP A 93 -19.76 -3.36 0.99
C ASP A 93 -18.56 -3.01 0.11
N GLY A 94 -17.32 -3.22 0.61
CA GLY A 94 -16.09 -2.92 -0.11
C GLY A 94 -15.68 -1.45 -0.09
N GLU A 95 -16.40 -0.60 0.64
CA GLU A 95 -16.01 0.80 0.81
C GLU A 95 -14.68 0.90 1.55
N TYR A 96 -13.91 1.93 1.24
CA TYR A 96 -12.58 2.09 1.84
C TYR A 96 -12.27 3.53 2.21
N GLU A 97 -11.36 3.68 3.14
CA GLU A 97 -10.73 4.94 3.50
C GLU A 97 -9.21 4.80 3.52
N ILE A 98 -8.51 5.86 3.15
CA ILE A 98 -7.04 5.94 3.22
C ILE A 98 -6.66 6.29 4.65
N ILE A 99 -5.80 5.49 5.29
CA ILE A 99 -5.29 5.75 6.65
C ILE A 99 -3.81 6.14 6.67
N SER A 100 -3.07 5.91 5.59
CA SER A 100 -1.71 6.41 5.43
C SER A 100 -1.42 6.80 3.98
N VAL A 101 -0.50 7.73 3.79
CA VAL A 101 -0.06 8.29 2.51
C VAL A 101 1.46 8.26 2.45
N GLY A 102 2.02 8.15 1.25
CA GLY A 102 3.46 8.23 1.08
C GLY A 102 4.20 6.96 1.52
N ASN A 103 3.57 5.80 1.36
CA ASN A 103 4.19 4.49 1.48
C ASN A 103 4.77 4.06 0.12
N ARG A 104 5.87 3.30 0.14
CA ARG A 104 6.51 2.79 -1.09
C ARG A 104 6.10 1.35 -1.40
N ASN A 105 6.47 0.42 -0.53
CA ASN A 105 6.19 -1.00 -0.70
C ASN A 105 5.92 -1.65 0.67
N PRO A 106 4.78 -1.36 1.27
CA PRO A 106 4.41 -1.85 2.58
C PRO A 106 4.03 -3.33 2.52
N GLN A 107 4.82 -4.20 3.14
CA GLN A 107 4.65 -5.66 3.11
C GLN A 107 4.40 -6.29 4.47
N GLY A 108 4.52 -5.55 5.55
CA GLY A 108 4.23 -6.02 6.89
C GLY A 108 3.18 -5.16 7.59
N LEU A 109 2.18 -5.76 8.19
CA LEU A 109 1.23 -5.11 9.08
C LEU A 109 1.06 -5.93 10.34
N SER A 110 1.11 -5.31 11.51
CA SER A 110 0.92 -5.98 12.79
C SER A 110 0.24 -5.06 13.80
N ARG A 111 -0.58 -5.66 14.67
CA ARG A 111 -1.12 -4.94 15.83
C ARG A 111 -0.03 -4.69 16.86
N LEU A 112 -0.14 -3.56 17.54
CA LEU A 112 0.59 -3.32 18.78
C LEU A 112 -0.15 -3.97 19.95
N LYS A 113 0.59 -4.66 20.80
CA LYS A 113 0.01 -5.26 22.01
C LYS A 113 -0.51 -4.16 22.93
N ASN A 114 -1.76 -4.30 23.38
CA ASN A 114 -2.44 -3.35 24.27
C ASN A 114 -2.55 -1.91 23.71
N ASN A 115 -2.61 -1.77 22.40
CA ASN A 115 -2.81 -0.47 21.77
C ASN A 115 -3.66 -0.63 20.50
N ASP A 116 -4.89 -0.13 20.55
CA ASP A 116 -5.86 -0.23 19.45
C ASP A 116 -5.88 1.02 18.55
N LYS A 117 -5.02 2.02 18.85
CA LYS A 117 -4.95 3.27 18.08
C LYS A 117 -3.88 3.26 17.01
N TYR A 118 -2.93 2.35 17.11
CA TYR A 118 -1.78 2.26 16.21
C TYR A 118 -1.54 0.83 15.76
N ILE A 119 -0.94 0.71 14.59
CA ILE A 119 -0.38 -0.53 14.07
C ILE A 119 1.08 -0.32 13.70
N LEU A 120 1.85 -1.39 13.64
CA LEU A 120 3.17 -1.39 13.01
C LEU A 120 3.01 -1.75 11.53
N GLU A 121 3.72 -1.03 10.71
CA GLU A 121 3.91 -1.30 9.30
C GLU A 121 5.40 -1.44 9.03
N THR A 122 5.77 -2.32 8.09
CA THR A 122 7.14 -2.44 7.59
C THR A 122 7.15 -2.37 6.08
N GLU A 123 8.04 -1.57 5.50
CA GLU A 123 8.13 -1.41 4.07
C GLU A 123 9.55 -1.47 3.52
N HIS A 124 9.65 -1.93 2.28
CA HIS A 124 10.86 -1.82 1.52
C HIS A 124 11.03 -0.41 0.98
N GLY A 125 12.05 0.26 1.47
CA GLY A 125 12.52 1.53 0.94
C GLY A 125 13.43 1.37 -0.27
N PRO A 126 14.01 2.47 -0.76
CA PRO A 126 15.15 2.43 -1.66
C PRO A 126 16.37 1.89 -0.92
N LYS A 127 17.52 1.82 -1.60
CA LYS A 127 18.75 1.20 -1.06
C LYS A 127 19.10 1.72 0.35
N GLY A 128 19.01 0.83 1.35
CA GLY A 128 19.28 1.13 2.77
C GLY A 128 18.19 1.93 3.47
N GLY A 129 17.00 2.04 2.87
CA GLY A 129 15.88 2.83 3.39
C GLY A 129 14.65 2.00 3.76
N ASP A 130 14.81 0.74 4.12
CA ASP A 130 13.72 -0.05 4.68
C ASP A 130 13.28 0.55 6.01
N GLU A 131 11.96 0.61 6.24
CA GLU A 131 11.37 1.37 7.33
C GLU A 131 10.46 0.50 8.21
N ILE A 132 10.33 0.93 9.46
CA ILE A 132 9.29 0.47 10.38
C ILE A 132 8.50 1.70 10.80
N ASN A 133 7.23 1.73 10.42
CA ASN A 133 6.34 2.87 10.62
C ASN A 133 5.27 2.56 11.67
N ILE A 134 4.90 3.58 12.46
CA ILE A 134 3.76 3.51 13.37
C ILE A 134 2.60 4.25 12.70
N ILE A 135 1.61 3.48 12.22
CA ILE A 135 0.43 4.01 11.53
C ILE A 135 -0.66 4.32 12.54
N SER A 136 -1.16 5.54 12.55
CA SER A 136 -2.33 5.93 13.33
C SER A 136 -3.62 5.41 12.67
N LEU A 137 -4.52 4.86 13.47
CA LEU A 137 -5.88 4.48 13.04
C LEU A 137 -6.92 5.61 13.20
N GLU A 138 -6.51 6.74 13.80
CA GLU A 138 -7.39 7.88 14.11
C GLU A 138 -7.16 9.08 13.17
N LYS A 139 -6.01 9.15 12.51
CA LYS A 139 -5.66 10.24 11.58
C LYS A 139 -4.79 9.74 10.44
N VAL A 140 -4.94 10.35 9.27
CA VAL A 140 -4.06 10.09 8.13
C VAL A 140 -2.72 10.77 8.35
N ASN A 141 -1.63 9.99 8.30
CA ASN A 141 -0.27 10.52 8.33
C ASN A 141 0.39 10.30 6.97
N ASN A 142 1.34 11.18 6.64
CA ASN A 142 2.18 11.06 5.44
C ASN A 142 3.57 10.56 5.84
N TYR A 143 3.99 9.44 5.25
CA TYR A 143 5.28 8.78 5.50
C TYR A 143 6.38 9.18 4.50
N GLY A 144 6.08 10.14 3.63
CA GLY A 144 7.06 10.93 2.90
C GLY A 144 7.43 10.42 1.51
N TRP A 145 7.28 9.14 1.19
CA TRP A 145 7.64 8.63 -0.13
C TRP A 145 6.80 9.28 -1.25
N PRO A 146 7.36 9.65 -2.41
CA PRO A 146 8.78 9.62 -2.80
C PRO A 146 9.54 10.92 -2.50
N ILE A 147 8.91 11.89 -1.82
CA ILE A 147 9.48 13.22 -1.54
C ILE A 147 10.68 13.10 -0.60
N SER A 148 10.58 12.21 0.38
CA SER A 148 11.64 11.94 1.35
C SER A 148 11.79 10.44 1.59
N SER A 149 12.98 10.00 2.02
CA SER A 149 13.29 8.65 2.42
C SER A 149 14.60 8.62 3.19
N TYR A 150 14.81 7.58 4.00
CA TYR A 150 16.12 7.31 4.61
C TYR A 150 17.12 6.66 3.66
N GLY A 151 16.65 6.10 2.53
CA GLY A 151 17.48 5.39 1.57
C GLY A 151 17.94 6.24 0.37
N ASN A 152 18.80 5.63 -0.45
CA ASN A 152 19.30 6.22 -1.68
C ASN A 152 18.70 5.50 -2.91
N HIS A 153 18.50 6.19 -4.02
CA HIS A 153 18.12 5.55 -5.27
C HIS A 153 19.16 4.50 -5.70
N TYR A 154 18.68 3.37 -6.24
CA TYR A 154 19.54 2.25 -6.62
C TYR A 154 20.52 2.60 -7.75
N ASP A 155 20.14 3.45 -8.65
CA ASP A 155 20.91 3.81 -9.85
C ASP A 155 21.76 5.09 -9.67
N GLY A 156 21.69 5.70 -8.50
CA GLY A 156 22.38 6.96 -8.22
C GLY A 156 21.93 8.13 -9.13
N LYS A 157 20.94 7.90 -9.98
CA LYS A 157 20.36 8.90 -10.87
C LYS A 157 19.04 9.35 -10.32
N VAL A 158 18.91 10.65 -10.18
CA VAL A 158 17.60 11.27 -10.02
C VAL A 158 16.92 11.16 -11.38
N LYS A 159 15.89 10.34 -11.49
CA LYS A 159 15.03 10.39 -12.66
C LYS A 159 14.36 11.76 -12.67
N GLU A 160 14.25 12.37 -13.86
CA GLU A 160 13.61 13.69 -14.01
C GLU A 160 12.18 13.73 -13.42
N SER A 161 11.51 12.57 -13.39
CA SER A 161 10.18 12.38 -12.83
C SER A 161 10.15 12.03 -11.35
N ALA A 162 11.29 11.74 -10.71
CA ALA A 162 11.36 11.43 -9.29
C ALA A 162 11.96 12.62 -8.53
N PRO A 163 11.27 13.16 -7.53
CA PRO A 163 11.83 14.22 -6.70
C PRO A 163 13.14 13.77 -6.05
N LEU A 164 14.04 14.71 -5.84
CA LEU A 164 15.26 14.47 -5.08
C LEU A 164 14.89 13.95 -3.70
N HIS A 165 15.34 12.72 -3.38
CA HIS A 165 15.21 12.22 -2.02
C HIS A 165 15.92 13.16 -1.06
N LYS A 166 15.16 13.65 -0.12
CA LYS A 166 15.67 14.29 1.08
C LYS A 166 15.38 13.37 2.25
N SER A 167 16.19 13.47 3.28
CA SER A 167 15.93 12.79 4.54
C SER A 167 14.57 13.22 5.10
N HIS A 168 13.87 12.32 5.78
CA HIS A 168 12.66 12.66 6.52
C HIS A 168 12.88 13.84 7.48
N ASN A 169 14.07 13.91 8.09
CA ASN A 169 14.43 15.03 8.99
C ASN A 169 14.40 16.41 8.29
N ASP A 170 14.69 16.47 6.98
CA ASP A 170 14.69 17.73 6.22
C ASP A 170 13.27 18.25 5.94
N TYR A 171 12.26 17.38 6.03
CA TYR A 171 10.86 17.69 5.76
C TYR A 171 9.97 17.64 7.01
N GLY A 172 10.49 17.17 8.15
CA GLY A 172 9.71 17.00 9.37
C GLY A 172 8.66 15.88 9.29
N TYR A 173 8.87 14.87 8.45
CA TYR A 173 8.11 13.64 8.50
C TYR A 173 8.59 12.76 9.66
N GLU A 174 7.65 12.09 10.32
CA GLU A 174 7.91 11.22 11.48
C GLU A 174 7.91 9.74 11.09
#